data_7e35de43a408bde24900e5bbf2b3a0a0
#
_entry.id   7e35de43a408bde24900e5bbf2b3a0a0
#
_cell.length_a   1.000
_cell.length_b   1.000
_cell.length_c   1.000
_cell.angle_alpha   90.00
_cell.angle_beta   90.00
_cell.angle_gamma   90.00
#
_symmetry.space_group_name_H-M   'P 1'
#
loop_
_entity.id
_entity.type
_entity.pdbx_description
1 polymer ?
#
loop_
_entity_poly.entity_id
_entity_poly.type
_entity_poly.pdbx_seq_one_letter_code
_entity_poly.pdbx_strand_id
1 'polypeptide(L)'
;MSETHVSVVTYSLCSGTLLLLNKVVLHLIPSAPLVTSVQCLACVCGILGCQFALGLPKLDTLTPPIVKAYLLYGVLFVGGIYSNMRSLEVSNVDTVIVFRSSVPLLVALGDYVFLGRDAPSPRSLAAMVLILVGCSVYCAVDAEFALKGLAAYFWVLVYVVFMALEMLLGKLITSSLDVTTGTSVLLTNAVGLFPFLAIGAVTGELQRGLVASHYTPWAVAALLSSCLLSAGIGFTSWWCRSLVSATSFTVIGVVNKILTVLLNILVWNKHSSALGTMFLFVVRF
;
A
#
# COMPACT_ATOMS: atom_id res chain seq x y z
N MET A 1 23.58 13.06 -3.25
CA MET A 1 22.12 12.87 -3.45
C MET A 1 21.41 13.60 -2.33
N SER A 2 20.31 14.31 -2.61
CA SER A 2 19.51 14.91 -1.54
C SER A 2 18.84 13.79 -0.71
N GLU A 3 18.54 14.09 0.56
CA GLU A 3 17.85 13.16 1.46
C GLU A 3 16.57 12.61 0.85
N THR A 4 15.82 13.47 0.16
CA THR A 4 14.59 13.10 -0.57
C THR A 4 14.85 12.03 -1.64
N HIS A 5 15.94 12.16 -2.43
CA HIS A 5 16.25 11.13 -3.44
C HIS A 5 16.59 9.79 -2.80
N VAL A 6 17.35 9.79 -1.70
CA VAL A 6 17.68 8.56 -0.97
C VAL A 6 16.40 7.90 -0.44
N SER A 7 15.50 8.67 0.18
CA SER A 7 14.25 8.13 0.73
C SER A 7 13.33 7.55 -0.35
N VAL A 8 13.22 8.21 -1.51
CA VAL A 8 12.41 7.72 -2.65
C VAL A 8 12.98 6.41 -3.20
N VAL A 9 14.30 6.35 -3.43
CA VAL A 9 14.96 5.15 -3.98
C VAL A 9 14.84 3.97 -3.00
N THR A 10 15.14 4.18 -1.73
CA THR A 10 15.04 3.11 -0.72
C THR A 10 13.61 2.62 -0.53
N TYR A 11 12.63 3.52 -0.49
CA TYR A 11 11.22 3.15 -0.45
C TYR A 11 10.81 2.34 -1.68
N SER A 12 11.24 2.76 -2.88
CA SER A 12 10.91 2.06 -4.13
C SER A 12 11.49 0.65 -4.18
N LEU A 13 12.74 0.47 -3.77
CA LEU A 13 13.40 -0.83 -3.69
C LEU A 13 12.72 -1.74 -2.67
N CYS A 14 12.47 -1.25 -1.45
CA CYS A 14 11.76 -2.03 -0.42
C CYS A 14 10.36 -2.44 -0.90
N SER A 15 9.61 -1.51 -1.51
CA SER A 15 8.25 -1.75 -2.01
C SER A 15 8.21 -2.82 -3.11
N GLY A 16 9.11 -2.74 -4.09
CA GLY A 16 9.19 -3.70 -5.18
C GLY A 16 9.61 -5.09 -4.70
N THR A 17 10.67 -5.15 -3.89
CA THR A 17 11.19 -6.42 -3.36
C THR A 17 10.18 -7.11 -2.44
N LEU A 18 9.53 -6.35 -1.53
CA LEU A 18 8.52 -6.92 -0.64
C LEU A 18 7.32 -7.48 -1.41
N LEU A 19 6.87 -6.81 -2.48
CA LEU A 19 5.75 -7.30 -3.28
C LEU A 19 6.07 -8.65 -3.92
N LEU A 20 7.27 -8.80 -4.50
CA LEU A 20 7.71 -10.08 -5.09
C LEU A 20 7.86 -11.16 -4.02
N LEU A 21 8.47 -10.83 -2.88
CA LEU A 21 8.65 -11.78 -1.80
C LEU A 21 7.31 -12.19 -1.17
N ASN A 22 6.38 -11.26 -0.96
CA ASN A 22 5.04 -11.57 -0.46
C ASN A 22 4.27 -12.51 -1.42
N LYS A 23 4.47 -12.39 -2.74
CA LYS A 23 3.90 -13.34 -3.70
C LYS A 23 4.42 -14.76 -3.47
N VAL A 24 5.72 -14.93 -3.21
CA VAL A 24 6.33 -16.21 -2.87
C VAL A 24 5.80 -16.73 -1.54
N VAL A 25 5.77 -15.88 -0.50
CA VAL A 25 5.27 -16.25 0.84
C VAL A 25 3.82 -16.71 0.78
N LEU A 26 2.95 -15.99 0.06
CA LEU A 26 1.53 -16.34 -0.07
C LEU A 26 1.29 -17.61 -0.90
N HIS A 27 2.21 -17.94 -1.80
CA HIS A 27 2.18 -19.24 -2.49
C HIS A 27 2.51 -20.41 -1.55
N LEU A 28 3.39 -20.18 -0.57
CA LEU A 28 3.81 -21.19 0.41
C LEU A 28 2.87 -21.25 1.61
N ILE A 29 2.38 -20.11 2.07
CA ILE A 29 1.47 -19.93 3.22
C ILE A 29 0.25 -19.17 2.72
N PRO A 30 -0.84 -19.84 2.30
CA PRO A 30 -1.97 -19.23 1.60
C PRO A 30 -2.94 -18.52 2.55
N SER A 31 -2.44 -17.53 3.29
CA SER A 31 -3.21 -16.66 4.19
C SER A 31 -2.60 -15.27 4.26
N ALA A 32 -3.16 -14.34 3.50
CA ALA A 32 -2.71 -12.95 3.51
C ALA A 32 -2.87 -12.28 4.89
N PRO A 33 -4.00 -12.44 5.62
CA PRO A 33 -4.13 -11.87 6.95
C PRO A 33 -3.12 -12.40 7.96
N LEU A 34 -2.80 -13.72 7.92
CA LEU A 34 -1.80 -14.32 8.81
C LEU A 34 -0.40 -13.76 8.51
N VAL A 35 0.01 -13.77 7.25
CA VAL A 35 1.33 -13.26 6.83
C VAL A 35 1.47 -11.78 7.23
N THR A 36 0.47 -10.96 6.95
CA THR A 36 0.50 -9.53 7.33
C THR A 36 0.53 -9.34 8.84
N SER A 37 -0.24 -10.14 9.61
CA SER A 37 -0.22 -10.08 11.08
C SER A 37 1.15 -10.45 11.65
N VAL A 38 1.79 -11.49 11.12
CA VAL A 38 3.15 -11.89 11.53
C VAL A 38 4.17 -10.79 11.20
N GLN A 39 4.06 -10.16 10.03
CA GLN A 39 4.90 -9.03 9.66
C GLN A 39 4.70 -7.83 10.59
N CYS A 40 3.45 -7.46 10.92
CA CYS A 40 3.13 -6.41 11.87
C CYS A 40 3.69 -6.73 13.27
N LEU A 41 3.46 -7.94 13.77
CA LEU A 41 3.96 -8.38 15.08
C LEU A 41 5.49 -8.37 15.12
N ALA A 42 6.15 -8.90 14.11
CA ALA A 42 7.61 -8.89 14.00
C ALA A 42 8.18 -7.46 14.00
N CYS A 43 7.52 -6.53 13.28
CA CYS A 43 7.90 -5.13 13.24
C CYS A 43 7.76 -4.48 14.65
N VAL A 44 6.62 -4.67 15.32
CA VAL A 44 6.37 -4.15 16.68
C VAL A 44 7.40 -4.71 17.66
N CYS A 45 7.59 -6.03 17.70
CA CYS A 45 8.57 -6.69 18.58
C CYS A 45 9.99 -6.24 18.27
N GLY A 46 10.35 -6.11 17.00
CA GLY A 46 11.66 -5.65 16.55
C GLY A 46 11.96 -4.23 17.01
N ILE A 47 11.01 -3.29 16.83
CA ILE A 47 11.17 -1.89 17.26
C ILE A 47 11.30 -1.81 18.78
N LEU A 48 10.41 -2.47 19.53
CA LEU A 48 10.44 -2.46 21.01
C LEU A 48 11.70 -3.15 21.55
N GLY A 49 12.12 -4.26 20.94
CA GLY A 49 13.35 -4.96 21.29
C GLY A 49 14.59 -4.10 21.05
N CYS A 50 14.70 -3.44 19.89
CA CYS A 50 15.79 -2.51 19.59
C CYS A 50 15.76 -1.28 20.51
N GLN A 51 14.58 -0.74 20.80
CA GLN A 51 14.43 0.36 21.76
C GLN A 51 14.93 -0.05 23.16
N PHE A 52 14.55 -1.24 23.62
CA PHE A 52 14.98 -1.73 24.92
C PHE A 52 16.49 -2.02 24.98
N ALA A 53 17.04 -2.65 23.94
CA ALA A 53 18.44 -3.08 23.92
C ALA A 53 19.43 -1.96 23.57
N LEU A 54 19.05 -1.06 22.65
CA LEU A 54 19.95 -0.05 22.05
C LEU A 54 19.49 1.39 22.29
N GLY A 55 18.32 1.61 22.88
CA GLY A 55 17.70 2.93 22.99
C GLY A 55 17.28 3.55 21.64
N LEU A 56 17.22 2.74 20.58
CA LEU A 56 16.90 3.18 19.21
C LEU A 56 15.83 2.26 18.57
N PRO A 57 14.97 2.80 17.69
CA PRO A 57 14.74 4.24 17.45
C PRO A 57 14.18 4.94 18.68
N LYS A 58 14.43 6.24 18.83
CA LYS A 58 13.76 7.03 19.88
C LYS A 58 12.27 7.03 19.61
N LEU A 59 11.49 6.61 20.60
CA LEU A 59 10.03 6.61 20.54
C LEU A 59 9.48 7.81 21.31
N ASP A 60 8.43 8.40 20.74
CA ASP A 60 7.78 9.56 21.35
C ASP A 60 6.80 9.14 22.45
N THR A 61 6.52 10.05 23.38
CA THR A 61 5.47 9.86 24.36
C THR A 61 4.10 9.87 23.68
N LEU A 62 3.31 8.82 23.93
CA LEU A 62 1.98 8.68 23.32
C LEU A 62 1.00 9.64 23.98
N THR A 63 0.71 10.75 23.31
CA THR A 63 -0.31 11.69 23.71
C THR A 63 -1.68 11.33 23.10
N PRO A 64 -2.81 11.73 23.73
CA PRO A 64 -4.15 11.43 23.17
C PRO A 64 -4.35 11.84 21.71
N PRO A 65 -3.86 13.02 21.24
CA PRO A 65 -3.94 13.40 19.84
C PRO A 65 -3.21 12.43 18.90
N ILE A 66 -2.01 11.99 19.28
CA ILE A 66 -1.22 11.03 18.49
C ILE A 66 -1.98 9.71 18.39
N VAL A 67 -2.42 9.16 19.52
CA VAL A 67 -3.17 7.88 19.54
C VAL A 67 -4.43 7.96 18.68
N LYS A 68 -5.22 9.04 18.82
CA LYS A 68 -6.44 9.25 18.02
C LYS A 68 -6.15 9.32 16.52
N ALA A 69 -5.09 10.03 16.11
CA ALA A 69 -4.70 10.15 14.72
C ALA A 69 -4.31 8.79 14.11
N TYR A 70 -3.53 7.98 14.85
CA TYR A 70 -3.13 6.66 14.36
C TYR A 70 -4.24 5.61 14.44
N LEU A 71 -5.18 5.71 15.36
CA LEU A 71 -6.40 4.88 15.33
C LEU A 71 -7.22 5.18 14.07
N LEU A 72 -7.44 6.45 13.74
CA LEU A 72 -8.12 6.84 12.51
C LEU A 72 -7.35 6.39 11.26
N TYR A 73 -6.02 6.58 11.26
CA TYR A 73 -5.15 6.09 10.19
C TYR A 73 -5.27 4.57 10.03
N GLY A 74 -5.28 3.82 11.13
CA GLY A 74 -5.44 2.36 11.13
C GLY A 74 -6.77 1.91 10.52
N VAL A 75 -7.87 2.61 10.79
CA VAL A 75 -9.18 2.32 10.16
C VAL A 75 -9.09 2.50 8.64
N LEU A 76 -8.49 3.59 8.16
CA LEU A 76 -8.32 3.83 6.73
C LEU A 76 -7.38 2.81 6.09
N PHE A 77 -6.27 2.50 6.75
CA PHE A 77 -5.28 1.51 6.30
C PHE A 77 -5.89 0.11 6.17
N VAL A 78 -6.57 -0.36 7.20
CA VAL A 78 -7.23 -1.68 7.19
C VAL A 78 -8.39 -1.70 6.20
N GLY A 79 -9.21 -0.64 6.16
CA GLY A 79 -10.29 -0.49 5.18
C GLY A 79 -9.78 -0.51 3.74
N GLY A 80 -8.64 0.15 3.48
CA GLY A 80 -7.95 0.11 2.19
C GLY A 80 -7.50 -1.29 1.81
N ILE A 81 -6.86 -2.03 2.72
CA ILE A 81 -6.41 -3.40 2.46
C ILE A 81 -7.61 -4.32 2.23
N TYR A 82 -8.63 -4.26 3.09
CA TYR A 82 -9.82 -5.10 2.95
C TYR A 82 -10.55 -4.84 1.62
N SER A 83 -10.78 -3.57 1.28
CA SER A 83 -11.44 -3.22 0.01
C SER A 83 -10.59 -3.59 -1.21
N ASN A 84 -9.26 -3.51 -1.13
CA ASN A 84 -8.38 -4.00 -2.17
C ASN A 84 -8.49 -5.52 -2.35
N MET A 85 -8.52 -6.31 -1.27
CA MET A 85 -8.71 -7.75 -1.34
C MET A 85 -10.06 -8.08 -1.99
N ARG A 86 -11.15 -7.43 -1.54
CA ARG A 86 -12.49 -7.61 -2.12
C ARG A 86 -12.54 -7.18 -3.59
N SER A 87 -11.84 -6.11 -3.98
CA SER A 87 -11.77 -5.69 -5.38
C SER A 87 -11.09 -6.73 -6.26
N LEU A 88 -10.01 -7.37 -5.77
CA LEU A 88 -9.30 -8.43 -6.49
C LEU A 88 -10.09 -9.74 -6.61
N GLU A 89 -11.07 -9.99 -5.73
CA GLU A 89 -11.97 -11.13 -5.83
C GLU A 89 -13.05 -10.96 -6.91
N VAL A 90 -13.51 -9.74 -7.13
CA VAL A 90 -14.66 -9.44 -8.01
C VAL A 90 -14.29 -8.75 -9.31
N SER A 91 -13.06 -8.25 -9.44
CA SER A 91 -12.56 -7.51 -10.60
C SER A 91 -11.19 -8.02 -11.04
N ASN A 92 -10.83 -7.75 -12.28
CA ASN A 92 -9.50 -8.07 -12.80
C ASN A 92 -8.41 -7.21 -12.13
N VAL A 93 -7.20 -7.74 -12.01
CA VAL A 93 -6.03 -7.03 -11.46
C VAL A 93 -5.77 -5.74 -12.24
N ASP A 94 -5.92 -5.78 -13.57
CA ASP A 94 -5.73 -4.64 -14.46
C ASP A 94 -6.70 -3.50 -14.12
N THR A 95 -7.98 -3.82 -13.85
CA THR A 95 -9.00 -2.86 -13.40
C THR A 95 -8.56 -2.14 -12.12
N VAL A 96 -8.10 -2.89 -11.13
CA VAL A 96 -7.63 -2.33 -9.85
C VAL A 96 -6.44 -1.38 -10.08
N ILE A 97 -5.49 -1.75 -10.96
CA ILE A 97 -4.31 -0.92 -11.28
C ILE A 97 -4.72 0.36 -11.99
N VAL A 98 -5.63 0.27 -12.97
CA VAL A 98 -6.13 1.44 -13.72
C VAL A 98 -6.79 2.43 -12.77
N PHE A 99 -7.74 1.98 -11.95
CA PHE A 99 -8.42 2.86 -10.98
C PHE A 99 -7.47 3.43 -9.92
N ARG A 100 -6.50 2.64 -9.44
CA ARG A 100 -5.46 3.11 -8.55
C ARG A 100 -4.64 4.26 -9.14
N SER A 101 -4.46 4.30 -10.46
CA SER A 101 -3.75 5.38 -11.16
C SER A 101 -4.48 6.72 -11.06
N SER A 102 -5.79 6.74 -10.76
CA SER A 102 -6.56 7.97 -10.51
C SER A 102 -6.39 8.53 -9.08
N VAL A 103 -5.85 7.75 -8.13
CA VAL A 103 -5.67 8.20 -6.73
C VAL A 103 -4.87 9.50 -6.62
N PRO A 104 -3.77 9.74 -7.37
CA PRO A 104 -3.03 11.00 -7.30
C PRO A 104 -3.90 12.23 -7.57
N LEU A 105 -4.93 12.13 -8.41
CA LEU A 105 -5.87 13.22 -8.67
C LEU A 105 -6.69 13.56 -7.42
N LEU A 106 -7.26 12.55 -6.76
CA LEU A 106 -8.04 12.74 -5.54
C LEU A 106 -7.16 13.28 -4.41
N VAL A 107 -5.94 12.79 -4.30
CA VAL A 107 -4.96 13.26 -3.32
C VAL A 107 -4.54 14.70 -3.60
N ALA A 108 -4.30 15.07 -4.86
CA ALA A 108 -3.95 16.44 -5.23
C ALA A 108 -5.08 17.43 -4.91
N LEU A 109 -6.33 17.03 -5.15
CA LEU A 109 -7.49 17.82 -4.75
C LEU A 109 -7.58 17.94 -3.23
N GLY A 110 -7.35 16.86 -2.50
CA GLY A 110 -7.33 16.86 -1.04
C GLY A 110 -6.15 17.66 -0.46
N ASP A 111 -4.96 17.61 -1.06
CA ASP A 111 -3.80 18.46 -0.70
C ASP A 111 -4.15 19.95 -0.81
N TYR A 112 -4.86 20.32 -1.87
CA TYR A 112 -5.32 21.71 -2.06
C TYR A 112 -6.39 22.11 -1.04
N VAL A 113 -7.43 21.29 -0.86
CA VAL A 113 -8.59 21.63 -0.03
C VAL A 113 -8.29 21.54 1.48
N PHE A 114 -7.57 20.49 1.91
CA PHE A 114 -7.39 20.17 3.34
C PHE A 114 -6.01 20.54 3.90
N LEU A 115 -4.97 20.53 3.07
CA LEU A 115 -3.60 20.83 3.51
C LEU A 115 -3.13 22.25 3.11
N GLY A 116 -4.00 23.06 2.48
CA GLY A 116 -3.70 24.45 2.12
C GLY A 116 -2.53 24.60 1.14
N ARG A 117 -2.26 23.58 0.32
CA ARG A 117 -1.21 23.63 -0.70
C ARG A 117 -1.67 24.34 -1.95
N ASP A 118 -0.69 24.81 -2.74
CA ASP A 118 -0.98 25.42 -4.04
C ASP A 118 -1.70 24.44 -4.97
N ALA A 119 -2.57 24.98 -5.81
CA ALA A 119 -3.26 24.19 -6.83
C ALA A 119 -2.25 23.45 -7.73
N PRO A 120 -2.56 22.24 -8.20
CA PRO A 120 -1.72 21.52 -9.12
C PRO A 120 -1.38 22.35 -10.36
N SER A 121 -0.13 22.28 -10.83
CA SER A 121 0.26 22.99 -12.05
C SER A 121 -0.60 22.55 -13.24
N PRO A 122 -0.81 23.39 -14.27
CA PRO A 122 -1.58 23.01 -15.45
C PRO A 122 -1.06 21.72 -16.12
N ARG A 123 0.25 21.49 -16.08
CA ARG A 123 0.86 20.25 -16.60
C ARG A 123 0.47 19.02 -15.76
N SER A 124 0.50 19.15 -14.44
CA SER A 124 0.06 18.08 -13.54
C SER A 124 -1.43 17.79 -13.71
N LEU A 125 -2.25 18.85 -13.85
CA LEU A 125 -3.68 18.70 -14.09
C LEU A 125 -3.96 18.00 -15.42
N ALA A 126 -3.27 18.38 -16.51
CA ALA A 126 -3.39 17.73 -17.81
C ALA A 126 -3.01 16.22 -17.74
N ALA A 127 -1.93 15.88 -17.04
CA ALA A 127 -1.53 14.48 -16.83
C ALA A 127 -2.61 13.70 -16.05
N MET A 128 -3.18 14.29 -15.00
CA MET A 128 -4.25 13.65 -14.21
C MET A 128 -5.54 13.46 -15.02
N VAL A 129 -5.92 14.45 -15.87
CA VAL A 129 -7.05 14.33 -16.79
C VAL A 129 -6.80 13.21 -17.81
N LEU A 130 -5.59 13.11 -18.35
CA LEU A 130 -5.22 12.03 -19.26
C LEU A 130 -5.37 10.64 -18.61
N ILE A 131 -4.97 10.51 -17.34
CA ILE A 131 -5.18 9.28 -16.54
C ILE A 131 -6.68 8.97 -16.44
N LEU A 132 -7.52 9.96 -16.11
CA LEU A 132 -8.98 9.76 -16.03
C LEU A 132 -9.59 9.33 -17.36
N VAL A 133 -9.16 9.95 -18.45
CA VAL A 133 -9.58 9.55 -19.81
C VAL A 133 -9.16 8.10 -20.08
N GLY A 134 -7.92 7.73 -19.77
CA GLY A 134 -7.44 6.35 -19.89
C GLY A 134 -8.28 5.36 -19.07
N CYS A 135 -8.61 5.70 -17.82
CA CYS A 135 -9.50 4.89 -16.99
C CYS A 135 -10.90 4.74 -17.60
N SER A 136 -11.46 5.83 -18.14
CA SER A 136 -12.80 5.83 -18.75
C SER A 136 -12.84 4.99 -20.02
N VAL A 137 -11.83 5.08 -20.86
CA VAL A 137 -11.69 4.26 -22.07
C VAL A 137 -11.51 2.79 -21.69
N TYR A 138 -10.70 2.50 -20.66
CA TYR A 138 -10.57 1.14 -20.16
C TYR A 138 -11.92 0.56 -19.72
N CYS A 139 -12.69 1.29 -18.92
CA CYS A 139 -14.03 0.86 -18.48
C CYS A 139 -14.98 0.61 -19.66
N ALA A 140 -14.91 1.44 -20.70
CA ALA A 140 -15.79 1.30 -21.88
C ALA A 140 -15.53 0.01 -22.68
N VAL A 141 -14.32 -0.54 -22.61
CA VAL A 141 -13.94 -1.78 -23.33
C VAL A 141 -13.82 -3.00 -22.40
N ASP A 142 -14.03 -2.82 -21.09
CA ASP A 142 -13.93 -3.92 -20.11
C ASP A 142 -15.18 -4.82 -20.21
N ALA A 143 -14.95 -6.11 -20.46
CA ALA A 143 -16.01 -7.10 -20.57
C ALA A 143 -16.82 -7.28 -19.26
N GLU A 144 -16.19 -7.08 -18.09
CA GLU A 144 -16.90 -7.16 -16.81
C GLU A 144 -17.85 -5.98 -16.59
N PHE A 145 -17.48 -4.80 -17.09
CA PHE A 145 -18.40 -3.65 -17.08
C PHE A 145 -19.61 -3.89 -17.98
N ALA A 146 -19.40 -4.47 -19.15
CA ALA A 146 -20.49 -4.82 -20.06
C ALA A 146 -21.47 -5.83 -19.45
N LEU A 147 -20.99 -6.75 -18.58
CA LEU A 147 -21.81 -7.78 -17.96
C LEU A 147 -22.46 -7.33 -16.64
N LYS A 148 -21.76 -6.60 -15.80
CA LYS A 148 -22.17 -6.30 -14.39
C LYS A 148 -22.40 -4.81 -14.13
N GLY A 149 -22.06 -3.93 -15.08
CA GLY A 149 -22.16 -2.48 -14.93
C GLY A 149 -21.34 -1.93 -13.76
N LEU A 150 -21.82 -0.85 -13.14
CA LEU A 150 -21.12 -0.20 -12.01
C LEU A 150 -20.92 -1.09 -10.79
N ALA A 151 -21.73 -2.16 -10.64
CA ALA A 151 -21.60 -3.09 -9.51
C ALA A 151 -20.23 -3.82 -9.52
N ALA A 152 -19.63 -4.05 -10.70
CA ALA A 152 -18.30 -4.64 -10.82
C ALA A 152 -17.21 -3.77 -10.18
N TYR A 153 -17.40 -2.45 -10.16
CA TYR A 153 -16.41 -1.49 -9.70
C TYR A 153 -16.63 -0.97 -8.28
N PHE A 154 -17.72 -1.36 -7.60
CA PHE A 154 -18.03 -0.86 -6.27
C PHE A 154 -16.83 -0.98 -5.31
N TRP A 155 -16.26 -2.18 -5.18
CA TRP A 155 -15.13 -2.41 -4.27
C TRP A 155 -13.85 -1.70 -4.72
N VAL A 156 -13.65 -1.56 -6.02
CA VAL A 156 -12.50 -0.80 -6.57
C VAL A 156 -12.61 0.68 -6.24
N LEU A 157 -13.81 1.27 -6.37
CA LEU A 157 -14.07 2.66 -5.99
C LEU A 157 -13.90 2.88 -4.47
N VAL A 158 -14.45 1.98 -3.65
CA VAL A 158 -14.25 2.00 -2.19
C VAL A 158 -12.76 1.96 -1.84
N TYR A 159 -11.99 1.09 -2.48
CA TYR A 159 -10.54 1.01 -2.31
C TYR A 159 -9.83 2.33 -2.66
N VAL A 160 -10.17 2.95 -3.80
CA VAL A 160 -9.58 4.22 -4.24
C VAL A 160 -9.84 5.34 -3.23
N VAL A 161 -11.06 5.41 -2.68
CA VAL A 161 -11.43 6.40 -1.64
C VAL A 161 -10.63 6.17 -0.37
N PHE A 162 -10.60 4.94 0.17
CA PHE A 162 -9.80 4.62 1.36
C PHE A 162 -8.32 4.95 1.16
N MET A 163 -7.77 4.62 0.01
CA MET A 163 -6.38 4.89 -0.32
C MET A 163 -6.08 6.38 -0.39
N ALA A 164 -6.97 7.18 -1.02
CA ALA A 164 -6.80 8.63 -1.08
C ALA A 164 -6.84 9.26 0.32
N LEU A 165 -7.82 8.87 1.15
CA LEU A 165 -7.95 9.35 2.53
C LEU A 165 -6.74 8.93 3.39
N GLU A 166 -6.25 7.71 3.26
CA GLU A 166 -5.04 7.22 3.95
C GLU A 166 -3.80 8.04 3.57
N MET A 167 -3.63 8.36 2.28
CA MET A 167 -2.50 9.18 1.82
C MET A 167 -2.56 10.60 2.40
N LEU A 168 -3.73 11.22 2.39
CA LEU A 168 -3.96 12.57 2.94
C LEU A 168 -3.76 12.59 4.46
N LEU A 169 -4.36 11.65 5.18
CA LEU A 169 -4.23 11.59 6.63
C LEU A 169 -2.79 11.30 7.05
N GLY A 170 -2.09 10.39 6.34
CA GLY A 170 -0.68 10.14 6.59
C GLY A 170 0.19 11.38 6.41
N LYS A 171 -0.10 12.22 5.41
CA LYS A 171 0.60 13.49 5.24
C LYS A 171 0.21 14.50 6.30
N LEU A 172 -1.06 14.58 6.68
CA LEU A 172 -1.52 15.45 7.77
C LEU A 172 -0.80 15.08 9.09
N ILE A 173 -0.68 13.80 9.42
CA ILE A 173 0.05 13.32 10.58
C ILE A 173 1.49 13.82 10.55
N THR A 174 2.22 13.59 9.46
CA THR A 174 3.63 13.98 9.35
C THR A 174 3.88 15.48 9.28
N SER A 175 2.87 16.29 8.93
CA SER A 175 2.98 17.76 8.87
C SER A 175 2.49 18.47 10.12
N SER A 176 1.57 17.87 10.89
CA SER A 176 0.89 18.52 12.02
C SER A 176 1.31 17.96 13.38
N LEU A 177 1.82 16.74 13.41
CA LEU A 177 2.27 16.09 14.63
C LEU A 177 3.79 15.93 14.57
N ASP A 178 4.47 16.35 15.64
CA ASP A 178 5.90 16.11 15.82
C ASP A 178 6.10 14.68 16.32
N VAL A 179 6.08 13.73 15.38
CA VAL A 179 6.18 12.29 15.64
C VAL A 179 7.31 11.70 14.84
N THR A 180 8.20 11.00 15.53
CA THR A 180 9.33 10.31 14.88
C THR A 180 8.86 9.19 13.95
N THR A 181 9.65 8.91 12.92
CA THR A 181 9.38 7.78 12.00
C THR A 181 9.24 6.45 12.75
N GLY A 182 10.06 6.23 13.79
CA GLY A 182 9.99 5.02 14.63
C GLY A 182 8.64 4.83 15.30
N THR A 183 8.11 5.88 15.91
CA THR A 183 6.79 5.88 16.55
C THR A 183 5.69 5.69 15.51
N SER A 184 5.80 6.34 14.34
CA SER A 184 4.85 6.18 13.24
C SER A 184 4.76 4.73 12.76
N VAL A 185 5.89 4.07 12.55
CA VAL A 185 5.96 2.66 12.14
C VAL A 185 5.40 1.75 13.23
N LEU A 186 5.77 1.98 14.50
CA LEU A 186 5.28 1.21 15.64
C LEU A 186 3.75 1.27 15.72
N LEU A 187 3.18 2.48 15.75
CA LEU A 187 1.74 2.67 15.89
C LEU A 187 0.95 2.12 14.70
N THR A 188 1.43 2.33 13.47
CA THR A 188 0.77 1.78 12.27
C THR A 188 0.68 0.25 12.34
N ASN A 189 1.77 -0.42 12.69
CA ASN A 189 1.80 -1.88 12.79
C ASN A 189 1.00 -2.39 14.00
N ALA A 190 1.09 -1.73 15.16
CA ALA A 190 0.35 -2.11 16.35
C ALA A 190 -1.17 -1.99 16.15
N VAL A 191 -1.63 -0.89 15.55
CA VAL A 191 -3.06 -0.67 15.28
C VAL A 191 -3.57 -1.60 14.18
N GLY A 192 -2.75 -1.93 13.16
CA GLY A 192 -3.13 -2.84 12.08
C GLY A 192 -3.19 -4.32 12.49
N LEU A 193 -2.43 -4.74 13.49
CA LEU A 193 -2.30 -6.14 13.90
C LEU A 193 -3.64 -6.79 14.24
N PHE A 194 -4.41 -6.20 15.13
CA PHE A 194 -5.69 -6.78 15.62
C PHE A 194 -6.75 -6.89 14.52
N PRO A 195 -7.00 -5.86 13.69
CA PRO A 195 -7.94 -5.99 12.58
C PRO A 195 -7.56 -7.07 11.55
N PHE A 196 -6.27 -7.24 11.22
CA PHE A 196 -5.84 -8.31 10.32
C PHE A 196 -6.07 -9.69 10.92
N LEU A 197 -5.80 -9.89 12.20
CA LEU A 197 -6.14 -11.13 12.90
C LEU A 197 -7.65 -11.37 12.90
N ALA A 198 -8.45 -10.34 13.17
CA ALA A 198 -9.91 -10.45 13.17
C ALA A 198 -10.45 -10.81 11.78
N ILE A 199 -9.98 -10.15 10.72
CA ILE A 199 -10.34 -10.47 9.33
C ILE A 199 -9.98 -11.93 9.02
N GLY A 200 -8.76 -12.36 9.33
CA GLY A 200 -8.31 -13.72 9.09
C GLY A 200 -9.12 -14.78 9.85
N ALA A 201 -9.57 -14.47 11.07
CA ALA A 201 -10.43 -15.34 11.87
C ALA A 201 -11.85 -15.44 11.26
N VAL A 202 -12.45 -14.31 10.89
CA VAL A 202 -13.80 -14.25 10.33
C VAL A 202 -13.86 -14.89 8.93
N THR A 203 -12.85 -14.71 8.10
CA THR A 203 -12.77 -15.29 6.75
C THR A 203 -12.35 -16.77 6.75
N GLY A 204 -11.90 -17.30 7.90
CA GLY A 204 -11.35 -18.66 8.00
C GLY A 204 -9.96 -18.82 7.37
N GLU A 205 -9.35 -17.73 6.89
CA GLU A 205 -8.02 -17.77 6.29
C GLU A 205 -6.92 -18.04 7.34
N LEU A 206 -7.14 -17.62 8.59
CA LEU A 206 -6.19 -17.86 9.66
C LEU A 206 -5.98 -19.37 9.88
N GLN A 207 -7.08 -20.15 9.93
CA GLN A 207 -7.02 -21.60 10.09
C GLN A 207 -6.31 -22.27 8.90
N ARG A 208 -6.59 -21.81 7.67
CA ARG A 208 -5.92 -22.31 6.46
C ARG A 208 -4.41 -22.03 6.49
N GLY A 209 -4.00 -20.86 6.95
CA GLY A 209 -2.58 -20.50 7.06
C GLY A 209 -1.84 -21.26 8.15
N LEU A 210 -2.51 -21.68 9.23
CA LEU A 210 -1.90 -22.35 10.38
C LEU A 210 -1.63 -23.87 10.16
N VAL A 211 -1.88 -24.39 8.97
CA VAL A 211 -1.62 -25.81 8.66
C VAL A 211 -0.12 -26.09 8.67
N ALA A 212 0.32 -27.04 9.51
CA ALA A 212 1.73 -27.32 9.76
C ALA A 212 2.54 -27.69 8.50
N SER A 213 1.90 -28.30 7.49
CA SER A 213 2.56 -28.68 6.23
C SER A 213 3.04 -27.47 5.40
N HIS A 214 2.52 -26.26 5.65
CA HIS A 214 2.97 -25.05 4.97
C HIS A 214 4.33 -24.54 5.47
N TYR A 215 4.74 -24.91 6.68
CA TYR A 215 5.93 -24.37 7.35
C TYR A 215 7.19 -25.19 7.05
N THR A 216 7.53 -25.31 5.77
CA THR A 216 8.83 -25.83 5.36
C THR A 216 9.95 -24.85 5.76
N PRO A 217 11.22 -25.31 5.92
CA PRO A 217 12.35 -24.41 6.20
C PRO A 217 12.44 -23.23 5.23
N TRP A 218 12.14 -23.47 3.96
CA TRP A 218 12.10 -22.42 2.92
C TRP A 218 10.96 -21.43 3.13
N ALA A 219 9.76 -21.89 3.47
CA ALA A 219 8.61 -21.02 3.77
C ALA A 219 8.88 -20.14 4.98
N VAL A 220 9.49 -20.69 6.03
CA VAL A 220 9.88 -19.95 7.23
C VAL A 220 10.95 -18.91 6.89
N ALA A 221 11.98 -19.27 6.11
CA ALA A 221 13.02 -18.33 5.69
C ALA A 221 12.43 -17.19 4.84
N ALA A 222 11.53 -17.49 3.91
CA ALA A 222 10.83 -16.50 3.10
C ALA A 222 9.96 -15.58 3.97
N LEU A 223 9.22 -16.12 4.95
CA LEU A 223 8.41 -15.35 5.88
C LEU A 223 9.26 -14.42 6.73
N LEU A 224 10.36 -14.90 7.33
CA LEU A 224 11.28 -14.07 8.11
C LEU A 224 11.91 -12.96 7.28
N SER A 225 12.34 -13.26 6.05
CA SER A 225 12.84 -12.25 5.12
C SER A 225 11.78 -11.21 4.78
N SER A 226 10.53 -11.63 4.63
CA SER A 226 9.40 -10.70 4.39
C SER A 226 9.11 -9.81 5.60
N CYS A 227 9.29 -10.29 6.82
CA CYS A 227 9.17 -9.49 8.05
C CYS A 227 10.22 -8.38 8.10
N LEU A 228 11.49 -8.67 7.74
CA LEU A 228 12.54 -7.67 7.68
C LEU A 228 12.25 -6.59 6.63
N LEU A 229 11.83 -7.00 5.43
CA LEU A 229 11.46 -6.07 4.35
C LEU A 229 10.19 -5.28 4.69
N SER A 230 9.25 -5.87 5.41
CA SER A 230 8.04 -5.18 5.89
C SER A 230 8.39 -4.07 6.90
N ALA A 231 9.31 -4.32 7.81
CA ALA A 231 9.85 -3.28 8.69
C ALA A 231 10.56 -2.19 7.87
N GLY A 232 11.40 -2.59 6.91
CA GLY A 232 12.10 -1.67 6.01
C GLY A 232 11.16 -0.77 5.22
N ILE A 233 10.10 -1.31 4.61
CA ILE A 233 9.11 -0.49 3.89
C ILE A 233 8.32 0.41 4.84
N GLY A 234 8.04 -0.04 6.06
CA GLY A 234 7.41 0.79 7.10
C GLY A 234 8.24 2.05 7.36
N PHE A 235 9.52 1.90 7.69
CA PHE A 235 10.42 3.03 7.93
C PHE A 235 10.61 3.92 6.69
N THR A 236 10.92 3.34 5.55
CA THR A 236 11.19 4.11 4.33
C THR A 236 9.95 4.83 3.80
N SER A 237 8.75 4.28 3.97
CA SER A 237 7.50 4.92 3.56
C SER A 237 7.16 6.13 4.44
N TRP A 238 7.24 6.01 5.76
CA TRP A 238 7.01 7.13 6.66
C TRP A 238 8.08 8.21 6.52
N TRP A 239 9.34 7.83 6.37
CA TRP A 239 10.43 8.77 6.07
C TRP A 239 10.21 9.49 4.73
N CYS A 240 9.90 8.78 3.65
CA CYS A 240 9.60 9.39 2.37
C CYS A 240 8.38 10.32 2.46
N ARG A 241 7.31 9.89 3.13
CA ARG A 241 6.08 10.67 3.33
C ARG A 241 6.31 11.97 4.10
N SER A 242 7.25 12.02 5.03
CA SER A 242 7.63 13.26 5.73
C SER A 242 8.29 14.27 4.80
N LEU A 243 9.08 13.81 3.83
CA LEU A 243 9.90 14.66 2.95
C LEU A 243 9.18 15.14 1.67
N VAL A 244 8.12 14.45 1.23
CA VAL A 244 7.40 14.78 -0.02
C VAL A 244 5.94 15.13 0.24
N SER A 245 5.24 15.68 -0.78
CA SER A 245 3.80 15.91 -0.71
C SER A 245 3.02 14.59 -0.75
N ALA A 246 1.74 14.59 -0.28
CA ALA A 246 0.88 13.42 -0.40
C ALA A 246 0.71 12.99 -1.86
N THR A 247 0.51 13.96 -2.76
CA THR A 247 0.43 13.72 -4.21
C THR A 247 1.71 13.07 -4.75
N SER A 248 2.91 13.62 -4.41
CA SER A 248 4.19 13.06 -4.87
C SER A 248 4.39 11.63 -4.34
N PHE A 249 4.09 11.39 -3.05
CA PHE A 249 4.17 10.05 -2.46
C PHE A 249 3.25 9.05 -3.18
N THR A 250 2.03 9.48 -3.53
CA THR A 250 1.07 8.65 -4.26
C THR A 250 1.56 8.32 -5.66
N VAL A 251 2.12 9.29 -6.39
CA VAL A 251 2.73 9.09 -7.73
C VAL A 251 3.89 8.10 -7.65
N ILE A 252 4.79 8.25 -6.66
CA ILE A 252 5.89 7.29 -6.43
C ILE A 252 5.32 5.88 -6.21
N GLY A 253 4.26 5.75 -5.40
CA GLY A 253 3.59 4.47 -5.17
C GLY A 253 3.02 3.84 -6.44
N VAL A 254 2.43 4.63 -7.35
CA VAL A 254 1.95 4.16 -8.66
C VAL A 254 3.11 3.71 -9.54
N VAL A 255 4.16 4.52 -9.65
CA VAL A 255 5.37 4.18 -10.44
C VAL A 255 6.01 2.88 -9.92
N ASN A 256 6.12 2.70 -8.60
CA ASN A 256 6.64 1.48 -8.00
C ASN A 256 5.83 0.24 -8.40
N LYS A 257 4.49 0.34 -8.45
CA LYS A 257 3.64 -0.77 -8.88
C LYS A 257 3.83 -1.09 -10.36
N ILE A 258 3.93 -0.07 -11.21
CA ILE A 258 4.22 -0.26 -12.64
C ILE A 258 5.58 -0.96 -12.84
N LEU A 259 6.62 -0.49 -12.16
CA LEU A 259 7.95 -1.13 -12.21
C LEU A 259 7.89 -2.59 -11.74
N THR A 260 7.13 -2.88 -10.69
CA THR A 260 6.98 -4.25 -10.19
C THR A 260 6.24 -5.15 -11.19
N VAL A 261 5.20 -4.64 -11.86
CA VAL A 261 4.49 -5.37 -12.94
C VAL A 261 5.45 -5.69 -14.08
N LEU A 262 6.29 -4.73 -14.48
CA LEU A 262 7.31 -4.96 -15.52
C LEU A 262 8.32 -6.03 -15.12
N LEU A 263 8.84 -5.95 -13.89
CA LEU A 263 9.75 -6.97 -13.36
C LEU A 263 9.06 -8.34 -13.30
N ASN A 264 7.79 -8.38 -12.90
CA ASN A 264 7.02 -9.62 -12.87
C ASN A 264 6.82 -10.22 -14.26
N ILE A 265 6.60 -9.40 -15.30
CA ILE A 265 6.52 -9.85 -16.71
C ILE A 265 7.86 -10.40 -17.18
N LEU A 266 8.98 -9.80 -16.76
CA LEU A 266 10.31 -10.26 -17.14
C LEU A 266 10.73 -11.57 -16.44
N VAL A 267 10.26 -11.77 -15.21
CA VAL A 267 10.68 -12.93 -14.37
C VAL A 267 9.70 -14.10 -14.48
N TRP A 268 8.43 -13.87 -14.77
CA TRP A 268 7.39 -14.91 -14.80
C TRP A 268 6.73 -15.02 -16.18
N ASN A 269 6.72 -16.23 -16.75
CA ASN A 269 6.15 -16.52 -18.08
C ASN A 269 4.60 -16.55 -18.15
N LYS A 270 3.86 -16.17 -17.09
CA LYS A 270 2.39 -16.03 -17.12
C LYS A 270 2.02 -14.57 -17.41
N HIS A 271 1.74 -14.28 -18.67
CA HIS A 271 1.37 -12.92 -19.10
C HIS A 271 -0.15 -12.72 -19.07
N SER A 272 -0.57 -11.50 -18.65
CA SER A 272 -1.87 -10.95 -19.00
C SER A 272 -1.97 -10.78 -20.52
N SER A 273 -3.20 -10.68 -21.07
CA SER A 273 -3.39 -10.50 -22.51
C SER A 273 -2.56 -9.32 -23.04
N ALA A 274 -2.05 -9.41 -24.29
CA ALA A 274 -1.24 -8.36 -24.91
C ALA A 274 -1.93 -6.98 -24.91
N LEU A 275 -3.26 -6.95 -24.99
CA LEU A 275 -4.09 -5.74 -24.89
C LEU A 275 -4.04 -5.12 -23.48
N GLY A 276 -4.18 -5.90 -22.40
CA GLY A 276 -4.08 -5.41 -21.02
C GLY A 276 -2.72 -4.81 -20.73
N THR A 277 -1.64 -5.43 -21.25
CA THR A 277 -0.27 -4.92 -21.12
C THR A 277 -0.09 -3.61 -21.89
N MET A 278 -0.67 -3.47 -23.08
CA MET A 278 -0.60 -2.27 -23.90
C MET A 278 -1.32 -1.07 -23.25
N PHE A 279 -2.49 -1.28 -22.62
CA PHE A 279 -3.22 -0.23 -21.89
C PHE A 279 -2.52 0.18 -20.58
N LEU A 280 -1.84 -0.73 -19.89
CA LEU A 280 -0.94 -0.37 -18.80
C LEU A 280 0.16 0.60 -19.24
N PHE A 281 0.61 0.52 -20.49
CA PHE A 281 1.59 1.45 -21.06
C PHE A 281 0.98 2.80 -21.48
N VAL A 282 -0.28 2.86 -21.93
CA VAL A 282 -0.96 4.11 -22.33
C VAL A 282 -1.31 4.99 -21.13
N VAL A 283 -1.65 4.41 -19.98
CA VAL A 283 -1.85 5.13 -18.71
C VAL A 283 -0.51 5.71 -18.16
N ARG A 284 0.60 5.48 -18.87
CA ARG A 284 1.98 5.77 -18.49
C ARG A 284 2.50 7.15 -18.91
N PHE A 285 1.88 7.85 -19.84
CA PHE A 285 2.31 9.16 -20.35
C PHE A 285 1.31 10.25 -20.03
#